data_1ef36c64789e15447e01698f028218cc
#
_entry.id   1ef36c64789e15447e01698f028218cc
#
_cell.length_a   1.000
_cell.length_b   1.000
_cell.length_c   1.000
_cell.angle_alpha   90.00
_cell.angle_beta   90.00
_cell.angle_gamma   90.00
#
_symmetry.space_group_name_H-M   'P 1'
#
loop_
_entity.id
_entity.type
_entity.pdbx_description
1 polymer ?
#
loop_
_entity_poly.entity_id
_entity_poly.type
_entity_poly.pdbx_seq_one_letter_code
_entity_poly.pdbx_strand_id
1 'polypeptide(L)'
;MNIVSAVILCTIVGAVGAIVLVAAAKFMAVEEDPRIEEVSACLAGANCGGCGYAGCADYAKAVVLDGVPCDKCAPGGPKAAATIAKIMGGEASAVEKKAVVQCQGSSEHCKPAYDYKGIQTCAAAAALYGGPKTCTFACIGLGDCTKVCKFDAIHIVDGVAKVDKDKCTGCGACANICPKQVIMIDAAGPRKPVVMCSNKDKGAVANKLCTPSCIACGMCERTCKFDAIHVVDGVARVDYDKCKGCGMCAQKCPKHIILFPLKDDPNPPKPVVKPAAPAAAPAAKPEAKAEAKPETKAE
;
A
#
# COMPACT_ATOMS: atom_id res chain seq x y z
N MET A 1 -19.56 -17.04 -59.53
CA MET A 1 -18.44 -16.16 -59.10
C MET A 1 -17.22 -17.06 -58.94
N ASN A 2 -16.21 -16.89 -59.78
CA ASN A 2 -15.06 -17.78 -59.76
C ASN A 2 -14.19 -17.47 -58.54
N ILE A 3 -13.59 -18.49 -57.90
CA ILE A 3 -12.73 -18.36 -56.72
C ILE A 3 -11.67 -17.26 -56.90
N VAL A 4 -11.13 -17.16 -58.12
CA VAL A 4 -10.13 -16.16 -58.51
C VAL A 4 -10.69 -14.72 -58.38
N SER A 5 -11.91 -14.46 -58.80
CA SER A 5 -12.53 -13.11 -58.69
C SER A 5 -12.83 -12.73 -57.25
N ALA A 6 -13.19 -13.71 -56.39
CA ALA A 6 -13.38 -13.48 -54.96
C ALA A 6 -12.06 -13.13 -54.27
N VAL A 7 -11.00 -13.85 -54.60
CA VAL A 7 -9.64 -13.58 -54.03
C VAL A 7 -9.15 -12.18 -54.46
N ILE A 8 -9.32 -11.83 -55.75
CA ILE A 8 -8.93 -10.50 -56.23
C ILE A 8 -9.73 -9.40 -55.53
N LEU A 9 -11.03 -9.57 -55.33
CA LEU A 9 -11.85 -8.60 -54.62
C LEU A 9 -11.41 -8.41 -53.18
N CYS A 10 -11.19 -9.52 -52.46
CA CYS A 10 -10.71 -9.46 -51.05
C CYS A 10 -9.34 -8.79 -50.94
N THR A 11 -8.41 -9.07 -51.88
CA THR A 11 -7.09 -8.42 -51.86
C THR A 11 -7.16 -6.91 -52.13
N ILE A 12 -8.03 -6.49 -53.08
CA ILE A 12 -8.25 -5.07 -53.36
C ILE A 12 -8.86 -4.36 -52.15
N VAL A 13 -9.90 -4.93 -51.55
CA VAL A 13 -10.52 -4.34 -50.34
C VAL A 13 -9.54 -4.27 -49.18
N GLY A 14 -8.74 -5.32 -48.97
CA GLY A 14 -7.67 -5.34 -47.93
C GLY A 14 -6.60 -4.28 -48.20
N ALA A 15 -6.14 -4.15 -49.43
CA ALA A 15 -5.14 -3.14 -49.79
C ALA A 15 -5.67 -1.70 -49.64
N VAL A 16 -6.91 -1.43 -50.06
CA VAL A 16 -7.54 -0.12 -49.86
C VAL A 16 -7.71 0.18 -48.36
N GLY A 17 -8.18 -0.79 -47.57
CA GLY A 17 -8.30 -0.66 -46.12
C GLY A 17 -6.96 -0.37 -45.45
N ALA A 18 -5.89 -1.07 -45.84
CA ALA A 18 -4.54 -0.82 -45.30
C ALA A 18 -4.01 0.60 -45.65
N ILE A 19 -4.22 1.04 -46.89
CA ILE A 19 -3.83 2.40 -47.33
C ILE A 19 -4.57 3.47 -46.52
N VAL A 20 -5.90 3.30 -46.34
CA VAL A 20 -6.71 4.24 -45.52
C VAL A 20 -6.23 4.29 -44.07
N LEU A 21 -5.95 3.13 -43.46
CA LEU A 21 -5.44 3.06 -42.08
C LEU A 21 -4.06 3.71 -41.94
N VAL A 22 -3.13 3.48 -42.88
CA VAL A 22 -1.82 4.11 -42.89
C VAL A 22 -1.92 5.61 -43.07
N ALA A 23 -2.79 6.08 -43.99
CA ALA A 23 -3.05 7.48 -44.21
C ALA A 23 -3.65 8.14 -42.96
N ALA A 24 -4.68 7.52 -42.34
CA ALA A 24 -5.29 8.00 -41.12
C ALA A 24 -4.27 8.06 -39.95
N ALA A 25 -3.46 7.02 -39.79
CA ALA A 25 -2.41 6.99 -38.78
C ALA A 25 -1.39 8.12 -38.94
N LYS A 26 -1.05 8.44 -40.22
CA LYS A 26 -0.09 9.52 -40.49
C LYS A 26 -0.70 10.93 -40.32
N PHE A 27 -1.96 11.12 -40.69
CA PHE A 27 -2.64 12.42 -40.55
C PHE A 27 -3.13 12.67 -39.13
N MET A 28 -3.41 11.62 -38.34
CA MET A 28 -3.85 11.70 -36.96
C MET A 28 -2.72 11.46 -35.96
N ALA A 29 -1.46 11.34 -36.40
CA ALA A 29 -0.33 11.23 -35.51
C ALA A 29 -0.23 12.53 -34.68
N VAL A 30 -0.46 12.41 -33.39
CA VAL A 30 -0.20 13.48 -32.43
C VAL A 30 1.30 13.49 -32.18
N GLU A 31 1.97 14.60 -32.48
CA GLU A 31 3.37 14.79 -32.10
C GLU A 31 3.46 14.85 -30.56
N GLU A 32 3.94 13.80 -29.96
CA GLU A 32 4.21 13.79 -28.52
C GLU A 32 5.55 14.50 -28.25
N ASP A 33 5.57 15.36 -27.24
CA ASP A 33 6.80 16.05 -26.80
C ASP A 33 7.87 14.99 -26.43
N PRO A 34 9.08 15.02 -27.03
CA PRO A 34 10.12 14.03 -26.77
C PRO A 34 10.52 13.95 -25.30
N ARG A 35 10.31 15.00 -24.53
CA ARG A 35 10.55 15.01 -23.07
C ARG A 35 9.65 14.02 -22.33
N ILE A 36 8.48 13.67 -22.87
CA ILE A 36 7.57 12.70 -22.24
C ILE A 36 8.24 11.31 -22.18
N GLU A 37 8.91 10.90 -23.26
CA GLU A 37 9.63 9.64 -23.31
C GLU A 37 10.83 9.63 -22.35
N GLU A 38 11.60 10.72 -22.32
CA GLU A 38 12.74 10.89 -21.40
C GLU A 38 12.29 10.85 -19.93
N VAL A 39 11.21 11.54 -19.56
CA VAL A 39 10.64 11.51 -18.22
C VAL A 39 10.11 10.11 -17.89
N SER A 40 9.43 9.46 -18.83
CA SER A 40 8.91 8.10 -18.64
C SER A 40 10.03 7.09 -18.41
N ALA A 41 11.16 7.21 -19.07
CA ALA A 41 12.34 6.36 -18.88
C ALA A 41 12.98 6.54 -17.49
N CYS A 42 12.85 7.72 -16.87
CA CYS A 42 13.35 7.98 -15.52
C CYS A 42 12.46 7.41 -14.41
N LEU A 43 11.21 7.05 -14.73
CA LEU A 43 10.26 6.52 -13.77
C LEU A 43 10.51 5.03 -13.48
N ALA A 44 10.01 4.56 -12.34
CA ALA A 44 10.21 3.17 -11.91
C ALA A 44 9.48 2.11 -12.77
N GLY A 45 8.62 2.50 -13.71
CA GLY A 45 7.87 1.60 -14.60
C GLY A 45 6.85 0.67 -13.89
N ALA A 46 6.69 0.82 -12.58
CA ALA A 46 5.85 -0.09 -11.77
C ALA A 46 4.34 0.06 -11.99
N ASN A 47 3.89 1.14 -12.63
CA ASN A 47 2.47 1.47 -12.85
C ASN A 47 1.62 1.24 -11.59
N CYS A 48 2.12 1.68 -10.43
CA CYS A 48 1.53 1.40 -9.12
C CYS A 48 0.36 2.32 -8.76
N GLY A 49 0.16 3.43 -9.50
CA GLY A 49 -0.89 4.42 -9.22
C GLY A 49 -0.66 5.29 -7.99
N GLY A 50 0.46 5.13 -7.26
CA GLY A 50 0.75 5.85 -6.02
C GLY A 50 0.92 7.37 -6.17
N CYS A 51 1.24 7.84 -7.37
CA CYS A 51 1.30 9.26 -7.72
C CYS A 51 -0.08 9.88 -8.02
N GLY A 52 -1.15 9.08 -8.05
CA GLY A 52 -2.51 9.51 -8.40
C GLY A 52 -2.85 9.43 -9.89
N TYR A 53 -1.95 8.90 -10.73
CA TYR A 53 -2.14 8.69 -12.17
C TYR A 53 -2.32 7.20 -12.47
N ALA A 54 -2.99 6.87 -13.58
CA ALA A 54 -3.28 5.49 -13.97
C ALA A 54 -2.01 4.69 -14.28
N GLY A 55 -0.96 5.35 -14.78
CA GLY A 55 0.31 4.73 -15.10
C GLY A 55 1.48 5.70 -15.09
N CYS A 56 2.69 5.16 -15.27
CA CYS A 56 3.90 5.99 -15.33
C CYS A 56 3.89 6.91 -16.56
N ALA A 57 3.35 6.44 -17.69
CA ALA A 57 3.23 7.26 -18.90
C ALA A 57 2.29 8.46 -18.70
N ASP A 58 1.15 8.26 -18.02
CA ASP A 58 0.20 9.34 -17.74
C ASP A 58 0.80 10.38 -16.81
N TYR A 59 1.57 9.94 -15.81
CA TYR A 59 2.30 10.87 -14.94
C TYR A 59 3.38 11.64 -15.72
N ALA A 60 4.13 10.97 -16.61
CA ALA A 60 5.13 11.63 -17.46
C ALA A 60 4.48 12.71 -18.34
N LYS A 61 3.33 12.42 -18.96
CA LYS A 61 2.55 13.40 -19.72
C LYS A 61 2.14 14.59 -18.86
N ALA A 62 1.60 14.33 -17.67
CA ALA A 62 1.18 15.39 -16.75
C ALA A 62 2.35 16.28 -16.27
N VAL A 63 3.54 15.71 -16.06
CA VAL A 63 4.72 16.48 -15.69
C VAL A 63 5.14 17.43 -16.83
N VAL A 64 5.13 16.93 -18.08
CA VAL A 64 5.61 17.71 -19.23
C VAL A 64 4.57 18.72 -19.70
N LEU A 65 3.30 18.34 -19.79
CA LEU A 65 2.23 19.15 -20.37
C LEU A 65 1.55 20.06 -19.33
N ASP A 66 1.29 19.53 -18.12
CA ASP A 66 0.53 20.21 -17.09
C ASP A 66 1.43 20.84 -16.00
N GLY A 67 2.76 20.63 -16.05
CA GLY A 67 3.70 21.18 -15.08
C GLY A 67 3.53 20.61 -13.67
N VAL A 68 3.08 19.37 -13.56
CA VAL A 68 2.89 18.71 -12.26
C VAL A 68 4.22 18.51 -11.54
N PRO A 69 4.28 18.64 -10.18
CA PRO A 69 5.51 18.42 -9.42
C PRO A 69 6.22 17.10 -9.73
N CYS A 70 7.55 17.16 -9.89
CA CYS A 70 8.40 16.03 -10.29
C CYS A 70 8.62 14.98 -9.19
N ASP A 71 8.18 15.23 -7.95
CA ASP A 71 8.45 14.44 -6.74
C ASP A 71 7.35 13.45 -6.37
N LYS A 72 6.27 13.34 -7.15
CA LYS A 72 5.13 12.45 -6.84
C LYS A 72 5.44 10.95 -7.02
N CYS A 73 6.49 10.59 -7.77
CA CYS A 73 6.83 9.19 -7.99
C CYS A 73 7.57 8.62 -6.77
N ALA A 74 6.84 8.04 -5.80
CA ALA A 74 7.44 7.44 -4.62
C ALA A 74 8.39 6.26 -4.93
N PRO A 75 8.08 5.30 -5.82
CA PRO A 75 9.00 4.23 -6.19
C PRO A 75 10.28 4.70 -6.88
N GLY A 76 10.22 5.80 -7.64
CA GLY A 76 11.40 6.39 -8.27
C GLY A 76 12.31 7.11 -7.27
N GLY A 77 11.75 7.55 -6.16
CA GLY A 77 12.47 8.21 -5.08
C GLY A 77 13.15 9.52 -5.47
N PRO A 78 14.08 10.00 -4.62
CA PRO A 78 14.78 11.28 -4.85
C PRO A 78 15.60 11.32 -6.15
N LYS A 79 16.13 10.17 -6.58
CA LYS A 79 16.93 10.09 -7.80
C LYS A 79 16.11 10.37 -9.06
N ALA A 80 14.94 9.73 -9.17
CA ALA A 80 14.04 9.98 -10.30
C ALA A 80 13.53 11.42 -10.30
N ALA A 81 13.12 11.93 -9.14
CA ALA A 81 12.67 13.31 -9.00
C ALA A 81 13.75 14.33 -9.45
N ALA A 82 15.01 14.13 -9.03
CA ALA A 82 16.11 15.00 -9.43
C ALA A 82 16.42 14.93 -10.94
N THR A 83 16.32 13.74 -11.55
CA THR A 83 16.53 13.57 -12.99
C THR A 83 15.41 14.23 -13.79
N ILE A 84 14.16 14.01 -13.39
CA ILE A 84 12.99 14.64 -14.02
C ILE A 84 13.07 16.17 -13.89
N ALA A 85 13.45 16.68 -12.72
CA ALA A 85 13.63 18.12 -12.50
C ALA A 85 14.68 18.73 -13.43
N LYS A 86 15.79 18.02 -13.69
CA LYS A 86 16.81 18.46 -14.65
C LYS A 86 16.26 18.54 -16.09
N ILE A 87 15.46 17.55 -16.52
CA ILE A 87 14.81 17.55 -17.84
C ILE A 87 13.85 18.74 -17.96
N MET A 88 13.12 19.04 -16.89
CA MET A 88 12.15 20.14 -16.83
C MET A 88 12.77 21.51 -16.51
N GLY A 89 14.08 21.59 -16.25
CA GLY A 89 14.79 22.84 -15.92
C GLY A 89 14.50 23.40 -14.54
N GLY A 90 14.08 22.54 -13.57
CA GLY A 90 13.76 22.92 -12.20
C GLY A 90 14.61 22.20 -11.16
N GLU A 91 14.32 22.46 -9.88
CA GLU A 91 14.88 21.73 -8.76
C GLU A 91 13.76 20.90 -8.09
N ALA A 92 14.02 19.64 -7.78
CA ALA A 92 13.12 18.79 -6.99
C ALA A 92 13.82 18.28 -5.75
N SER A 93 13.15 18.43 -4.60
CA SER A 93 13.58 17.90 -3.33
C SER A 93 12.57 16.83 -2.90
N ALA A 94 12.75 15.59 -3.33
CA ALA A 94 11.92 14.48 -2.90
C ALA A 94 12.47 13.91 -1.60
N VAL A 95 11.60 13.72 -0.62
CA VAL A 95 11.91 13.02 0.63
C VAL A 95 11.48 11.57 0.50
N GLU A 96 12.36 10.65 0.86
CA GLU A 96 12.06 9.22 0.88
C GLU A 96 10.93 8.93 1.87
N LYS A 97 9.84 8.35 1.38
CA LYS A 97 8.67 7.98 2.20
C LYS A 97 8.59 6.47 2.35
N LYS A 98 8.15 6.01 3.50
CA LYS A 98 7.95 4.58 3.80
C LYS A 98 6.58 4.36 4.45
N ALA A 99 5.98 3.21 4.22
CA ALA A 99 4.77 2.85 4.92
C ALA A 99 5.08 2.45 6.37
N VAL A 100 4.23 2.90 7.28
CA VAL A 100 4.32 2.56 8.71
C VAL A 100 2.95 2.12 9.20
N VAL A 101 2.90 0.98 9.89
CA VAL A 101 1.65 0.45 10.48
C VAL A 101 1.54 0.94 11.92
N GLN A 102 0.58 1.79 12.20
CA GLN A 102 0.32 2.36 13.53
C GLN A 102 -0.49 1.39 14.40
N CYS A 103 -0.02 0.16 14.56
CA CYS A 103 -0.64 -0.85 15.40
C CYS A 103 0.39 -1.90 15.85
N GLN A 104 0.39 -2.20 17.15
CA GLN A 104 1.14 -3.31 17.76
C GLN A 104 0.21 -4.39 18.34
N GLY A 105 -1.10 -4.30 18.08
CA GLY A 105 -2.12 -5.22 18.59
C GLY A 105 -2.05 -6.59 17.91
N SER A 106 -0.99 -7.35 18.16
CA SER A 106 -0.87 -8.75 17.77
C SER A 106 -1.94 -9.61 18.48
N SER A 107 -2.08 -10.87 18.09
CA SER A 107 -3.00 -11.81 18.73
C SER A 107 -2.69 -12.02 20.23
N GLU A 108 -1.45 -11.84 20.63
CA GLU A 108 -1.01 -11.88 22.03
C GLU A 108 -1.47 -10.65 22.84
N HIS A 109 -1.45 -9.47 22.22
CA HIS A 109 -1.69 -8.21 22.91
C HIS A 109 -3.12 -7.69 22.80
N CYS A 110 -3.84 -8.07 21.75
CA CYS A 110 -5.20 -7.65 21.48
C CYS A 110 -6.04 -8.88 21.10
N LYS A 111 -6.79 -9.38 22.06
CA LYS A 111 -7.58 -10.60 21.91
C LYS A 111 -8.71 -10.41 20.88
N PRO A 112 -9.15 -11.49 20.22
CA PRO A 112 -10.37 -11.45 19.41
C PRO A 112 -11.59 -11.21 20.31
N ALA A 113 -12.53 -10.39 19.86
CA ALA A 113 -13.81 -10.16 20.49
C ALA A 113 -14.82 -11.25 20.10
N TYR A 114 -14.67 -11.79 18.88
CA TYR A 114 -15.48 -12.87 18.33
C TYR A 114 -14.72 -13.64 17.25
N ASP A 115 -15.18 -14.84 16.94
CA ASP A 115 -14.64 -15.66 15.86
C ASP A 115 -15.28 -15.25 14.52
N TYR A 116 -14.48 -14.67 13.63
CA TYR A 116 -14.93 -14.16 12.33
C TYR A 116 -14.87 -15.27 11.26
N LYS A 117 -16.03 -15.68 10.76
CA LYS A 117 -16.18 -16.72 9.71
C LYS A 117 -16.70 -16.16 8.37
N GLY A 118 -16.69 -14.86 8.20
CA GLY A 118 -17.14 -14.20 6.96
C GLY A 118 -16.08 -14.17 5.85
N ILE A 119 -16.30 -13.29 4.86
CA ILE A 119 -15.39 -13.07 3.74
C ILE A 119 -14.03 -12.61 4.27
N GLN A 120 -12.97 -13.32 3.90
CA GLN A 120 -11.59 -13.09 4.40
C GLN A 120 -10.95 -11.85 3.76
N THR A 121 -11.57 -10.68 3.99
CA THR A 121 -11.05 -9.36 3.63
C THR A 121 -11.17 -8.39 4.80
N CYS A 122 -10.23 -7.46 4.92
CA CYS A 122 -10.29 -6.44 5.97
C CYS A 122 -11.51 -5.53 5.80
N ALA A 123 -11.91 -5.25 4.56
CA ALA A 123 -13.07 -4.42 4.26
C ALA A 123 -14.36 -5.06 4.78
N ALA A 124 -14.60 -6.34 4.47
CA ALA A 124 -15.79 -7.06 4.94
C ALA A 124 -15.79 -7.21 6.47
N ALA A 125 -14.66 -7.56 7.07
CA ALA A 125 -14.56 -7.72 8.52
C ALA A 125 -14.72 -6.37 9.25
N ALA A 126 -14.26 -5.25 8.68
CA ALA A 126 -14.44 -3.92 9.27
C ALA A 126 -15.90 -3.50 9.35
N ALA A 127 -16.76 -3.95 8.43
CA ALA A 127 -18.19 -3.65 8.43
C ALA A 127 -18.94 -4.27 9.62
N LEU A 128 -18.38 -5.35 10.22
CA LEU A 128 -18.93 -6.00 11.41
C LEU A 128 -18.27 -5.46 12.67
N TYR A 129 -18.94 -4.54 13.35
CA TYR A 129 -18.51 -3.94 14.62
C TYR A 129 -17.05 -3.41 14.62
N GLY A 130 -16.53 -3.01 13.45
CA GLY A 130 -15.17 -2.51 13.33
C GLY A 130 -14.08 -3.58 13.27
N GLY A 131 -14.42 -4.85 13.19
CA GLY A 131 -13.50 -5.99 13.07
C GLY A 131 -13.49 -6.92 14.28
N PRO A 132 -12.84 -8.09 14.14
CA PRO A 132 -12.93 -9.18 15.13
C PRO A 132 -12.09 -8.99 16.39
N LYS A 133 -11.25 -7.92 16.47
CA LYS A 133 -10.43 -7.64 17.66
C LYS A 133 -11.16 -6.78 18.67
N THR A 134 -10.82 -6.92 19.96
CA THR A 134 -11.38 -6.11 21.05
C THR A 134 -11.12 -4.62 20.84
N CYS A 135 -9.98 -4.24 20.28
CA CYS A 135 -9.70 -2.86 19.88
C CYS A 135 -10.26 -2.60 18.47
N THR A 136 -11.30 -1.80 18.38
CA THR A 136 -11.97 -1.46 17.11
C THR A 136 -11.08 -0.63 16.16
N PHE A 137 -10.00 -0.04 16.66
CA PHE A 137 -9.00 0.72 15.87
C PHE A 137 -7.83 -0.16 15.40
N ALA A 138 -7.75 -1.42 15.83
CA ALA A 138 -6.61 -2.29 15.53
C ALA A 138 -6.56 -2.71 14.06
N CYS A 139 -5.37 -3.08 13.60
CA CYS A 139 -5.19 -3.82 12.36
C CYS A 139 -5.97 -5.13 12.44
N ILE A 140 -6.82 -5.41 11.44
CA ILE A 140 -7.65 -6.61 11.38
C ILE A 140 -6.79 -7.86 11.11
N GLY A 141 -5.77 -7.72 10.26
CA GLY A 141 -4.82 -8.79 9.99
C GLY A 141 -5.22 -9.78 8.88
N LEU A 142 -6.25 -9.49 8.05
CA LEU A 142 -6.68 -10.36 6.94
C LEU A 142 -5.94 -10.12 5.62
N GLY A 143 -5.01 -9.16 5.56
CA GLY A 143 -4.03 -9.08 4.48
C GLY A 143 -4.47 -8.36 3.19
N ASP A 144 -5.52 -7.52 3.17
CA ASP A 144 -5.84 -6.76 1.97
C ASP A 144 -4.67 -5.87 1.51
N CYS A 145 -3.89 -5.33 2.46
CA CYS A 145 -2.70 -4.55 2.16
C CYS A 145 -1.56 -5.37 1.52
N THR A 146 -1.47 -6.67 1.82
CA THR A 146 -0.45 -7.54 1.22
C THR A 146 -0.76 -7.85 -0.24
N LYS A 147 -2.05 -8.00 -0.57
CA LYS A 147 -2.51 -8.31 -1.94
C LYS A 147 -2.22 -7.18 -2.93
N VAL A 148 -2.26 -5.92 -2.47
CA VAL A 148 -2.02 -4.74 -3.33
C VAL A 148 -0.56 -4.31 -3.38
N CYS A 149 0.31 -4.89 -2.57
CA CYS A 149 1.72 -4.53 -2.54
C CYS A 149 2.50 -5.20 -3.68
N LYS A 150 2.85 -4.44 -4.70
CA LYS A 150 3.65 -4.92 -5.85
C LYS A 150 5.13 -5.20 -5.50
N PHE A 151 5.60 -4.72 -4.35
CA PHE A 151 7.00 -4.78 -3.93
C PHE A 151 7.27 -5.85 -2.88
N ASP A 152 6.26 -6.67 -2.53
CA ASP A 152 6.35 -7.69 -1.47
C ASP A 152 6.94 -7.12 -0.16
N ALA A 153 6.56 -5.89 0.18
CA ALA A 153 7.10 -5.13 1.31
C ALA A 153 6.23 -5.16 2.56
N ILE A 154 5.04 -5.78 2.53
CA ILE A 154 4.14 -5.83 3.68
C ILE A 154 3.57 -7.23 3.85
N HIS A 155 3.65 -7.74 5.08
CA HIS A 155 3.22 -9.09 5.44
C HIS A 155 2.39 -9.06 6.72
N ILE A 156 1.53 -10.08 6.91
CA ILE A 156 0.82 -10.27 8.18
C ILE A 156 1.66 -11.17 9.07
N VAL A 157 2.00 -10.66 10.26
CA VAL A 157 2.74 -11.39 11.29
C VAL A 157 1.97 -11.25 12.60
N ASP A 158 1.62 -12.36 13.23
CA ASP A 158 0.84 -12.42 14.49
C ASP A 158 -0.46 -11.60 14.43
N GLY A 159 -1.15 -11.61 13.26
CA GLY A 159 -2.40 -10.89 13.07
C GLY A 159 -2.28 -9.38 12.91
N VAL A 160 -1.08 -8.85 12.66
CA VAL A 160 -0.82 -7.42 12.37
C VAL A 160 0.05 -7.28 11.13
N ALA A 161 -0.24 -6.28 10.31
CA ALA A 161 0.61 -5.96 9.17
C ALA A 161 1.98 -5.44 9.65
N LYS A 162 3.04 -5.94 9.06
CA LYS A 162 4.43 -5.49 9.26
C LYS A 162 5.02 -5.09 7.92
N VAL A 163 5.76 -3.99 7.89
CA VAL A 163 6.38 -3.46 6.67
C VAL A 163 7.88 -3.71 6.72
N ASP A 164 8.37 -4.32 5.64
CA ASP A 164 9.80 -4.39 5.35
C ASP A 164 10.23 -3.03 4.76
N LYS A 165 11.02 -2.28 5.53
CA LYS A 165 11.44 -0.93 5.16
C LYS A 165 12.41 -0.93 3.98
N ASP A 166 13.16 -2.00 3.77
CA ASP A 166 14.16 -2.07 2.69
C ASP A 166 13.50 -2.26 1.34
N LYS A 167 12.38 -3.01 1.31
CA LYS A 167 11.59 -3.23 0.10
C LYS A 167 10.52 -2.17 -0.13
N CYS A 168 10.11 -1.46 0.91
CA CYS A 168 9.01 -0.49 0.82
C CYS A 168 9.44 0.75 0.04
N THR A 169 8.69 1.10 -1.00
CA THR A 169 8.90 2.30 -1.83
C THR A 169 8.02 3.48 -1.43
N GLY A 170 7.12 3.32 -0.43
CA GLY A 170 6.24 4.39 0.02
C GLY A 170 5.10 4.74 -0.96
N CYS A 171 4.73 3.86 -1.88
CA CYS A 171 3.75 4.12 -2.94
C CYS A 171 2.31 4.39 -2.45
N GLY A 172 1.97 4.06 -1.20
CA GLY A 172 0.66 4.36 -0.61
C GLY A 172 -0.45 3.34 -0.87
N ALA A 173 -0.30 2.37 -1.76
CA ALA A 173 -1.35 1.42 -2.11
C ALA A 173 -1.93 0.69 -0.89
N CYS A 174 -1.07 0.28 0.05
CA CYS A 174 -1.48 -0.38 1.29
C CYS A 174 -2.24 0.55 2.26
N ALA A 175 -1.93 1.84 2.26
CA ALA A 175 -2.65 2.83 3.07
C ALA A 175 -4.05 3.08 2.52
N ASN A 176 -4.18 3.21 1.19
CA ASN A 176 -5.45 3.46 0.51
C ASN A 176 -6.46 2.32 0.66
N ILE A 177 -5.98 1.05 0.61
CA ILE A 177 -6.87 -0.11 0.75
C ILE A 177 -7.25 -0.41 2.21
N CYS A 178 -6.58 0.18 3.20
CA CYS A 178 -6.78 -0.13 4.61
C CYS A 178 -8.08 0.48 5.16
N PRO A 179 -9.13 -0.30 5.47
CA PRO A 179 -10.40 0.23 5.97
C PRO A 179 -10.25 0.85 7.37
N LYS A 180 -9.21 0.48 8.11
CA LYS A 180 -8.90 1.00 9.45
C LYS A 180 -7.98 2.21 9.45
N GLN A 181 -7.42 2.56 8.28
CA GLN A 181 -6.49 3.69 8.13
C GLN A 181 -5.32 3.66 9.14
N VAL A 182 -4.87 2.45 9.49
CA VAL A 182 -3.74 2.27 10.43
C VAL A 182 -2.38 2.29 9.74
N ILE A 183 -2.33 2.46 8.43
CA ILE A 183 -1.09 2.56 7.65
C ILE A 183 -0.95 4.00 7.20
N MET A 184 0.11 4.65 7.62
CA MET A 184 0.47 5.97 7.14
C MET A 184 1.71 5.90 6.24
N ILE A 185 1.79 6.83 5.30
CA ILE A 185 2.98 7.02 4.47
C ILE A 185 3.68 8.25 4.99
N ASP A 186 4.84 8.05 5.54
CA ASP A 186 5.58 9.11 6.18
C ASP A 186 7.00 9.26 5.65
N ALA A 187 7.52 10.48 5.80
CA ALA A 187 8.91 10.76 5.53
C ALA A 187 9.79 9.96 6.50
N ALA A 188 10.29 8.84 6.03
CA ALA A 188 11.13 7.96 6.82
C ALA A 188 12.55 8.53 6.93
N GLY A 189 12.71 9.63 7.64
CA GLY A 189 14.03 10.00 8.07
C GLY A 189 14.57 8.96 9.06
N PRO A 190 15.87 8.64 9.04
CA PRO A 190 16.46 7.62 9.92
C PRO A 190 16.34 7.91 11.42
N ARG A 191 15.82 9.07 11.79
CA ARG A 191 15.65 9.53 13.17
C ARG A 191 14.28 10.11 13.47
N LYS A 192 13.22 9.62 12.85
CA LYS A 192 11.84 10.09 13.11
C LYS A 192 11.12 9.11 14.04
N PRO A 193 10.58 9.55 15.18
CA PRO A 193 9.78 8.71 16.08
C PRO A 193 8.43 8.36 15.42
N VAL A 194 7.98 7.13 15.61
CA VAL A 194 6.69 6.66 15.07
C VAL A 194 5.81 6.15 16.19
N VAL A 195 4.59 6.66 16.28
CA VAL A 195 3.58 6.19 17.24
C VAL A 195 2.87 4.96 16.67
N MET A 196 3.03 3.83 17.36
CA MET A 196 2.51 2.52 16.93
C MET A 196 1.12 2.22 17.54
N CYS A 197 0.26 3.22 17.59
CA CYS A 197 -1.11 3.09 18.08
C CYS A 197 -2.03 4.07 17.34
N SER A 198 -3.26 3.62 17.04
CA SER A 198 -4.32 4.44 16.43
C SER A 198 -5.59 4.46 17.26
N ASN A 199 -5.57 3.91 18.47
CA ASN A 199 -6.74 3.83 19.35
C ASN A 199 -7.11 5.24 19.87
N LYS A 200 -8.37 5.63 19.65
CA LYS A 200 -8.92 6.92 20.08
C LYS A 200 -9.74 6.85 21.37
N ASP A 201 -9.85 5.66 21.97
CA ASP A 201 -10.56 5.48 23.24
C ASP A 201 -9.83 6.16 24.40
N LYS A 202 -10.59 6.46 25.47
CA LYS A 202 -9.99 6.96 26.71
C LYS A 202 -8.90 5.99 27.21
N GLY A 203 -7.78 6.51 27.70
CA GLY A 203 -6.60 5.74 28.04
C GLY A 203 -6.84 4.53 28.94
N ALA A 204 -7.78 4.62 29.88
CA ALA A 204 -8.18 3.50 30.74
C ALA A 204 -8.86 2.36 29.95
N VAL A 205 -9.68 2.69 28.95
CA VAL A 205 -10.33 1.72 28.05
C VAL A 205 -9.30 1.13 27.11
N ALA A 206 -8.52 1.96 26.44
CA ALA A 206 -7.48 1.54 25.52
C ALA A 206 -6.50 0.54 26.15
N ASN A 207 -6.09 0.77 27.40
CA ASN A 207 -5.20 -0.10 28.16
C ASN A 207 -5.80 -1.49 28.49
N LYS A 208 -7.13 -1.57 28.66
CA LYS A 208 -7.83 -2.85 28.86
C LYS A 208 -7.96 -3.66 27.56
N LEU A 209 -8.11 -2.98 26.42
CA LEU A 209 -8.32 -3.60 25.13
C LEU A 209 -7.03 -4.11 24.48
N CYS A 210 -5.90 -3.43 24.74
CA CYS A 210 -4.63 -3.75 24.11
C CYS A 210 -3.47 -3.35 25.04
N THR A 211 -2.59 -4.29 25.36
CA THR A 211 -1.47 -4.06 26.29
C THR A 211 -0.54 -2.94 25.81
N PRO A 212 -0.01 -2.93 24.57
CA PRO A 212 0.80 -1.82 24.05
C PRO A 212 -0.09 -0.74 23.45
N SER A 213 -0.99 -0.13 24.21
CA SER A 213 -1.84 0.96 23.75
C SER A 213 -1.36 2.33 24.21
N CYS A 214 -1.71 3.38 23.46
CA CYS A 214 -1.58 4.74 23.98
C CYS A 214 -2.61 4.98 25.08
N ILE A 215 -2.17 5.44 26.22
CA ILE A 215 -3.04 5.76 27.35
C ILE A 215 -3.30 7.27 27.47
N ALA A 216 -2.93 8.04 26.46
CA ALA A 216 -3.08 9.50 26.42
C ALA A 216 -2.49 10.25 27.63
N CYS A 217 -1.41 9.74 28.23
CA CYS A 217 -0.83 10.29 29.46
C CYS A 217 -0.09 11.63 29.28
N GLY A 218 0.15 12.07 28.04
CA GLY A 218 0.82 13.34 27.73
C GLY A 218 2.32 13.41 28.09
N MET A 219 2.94 12.30 28.51
CA MET A 219 4.37 12.29 28.86
C MET A 219 5.27 12.67 27.69
N CYS A 220 4.95 12.16 26.50
CA CYS A 220 5.68 12.45 25.26
C CYS A 220 5.58 13.95 24.88
N GLU A 221 4.41 14.54 25.05
CA GLU A 221 4.13 15.95 24.77
C GLU A 221 4.89 16.85 25.74
N ARG A 222 4.78 16.62 27.06
CA ARG A 222 5.50 17.39 28.08
C ARG A 222 7.03 17.29 27.96
N THR A 223 7.53 16.21 27.40
CA THR A 223 8.99 16.01 27.25
C THR A 223 9.53 16.62 25.96
N CYS A 224 8.67 16.92 24.99
CA CYS A 224 9.08 17.44 23.70
C CYS A 224 9.47 18.91 23.78
N LYS A 225 10.76 19.20 23.58
CA LYS A 225 11.28 20.59 23.58
C LYS A 225 10.96 21.35 22.28
N PHE A 226 10.49 20.65 21.24
CA PHE A 226 10.26 21.22 19.90
C PHE A 226 8.78 21.37 19.58
N ASP A 227 7.92 21.11 20.56
CA ASP A 227 6.46 21.15 20.36
C ASP A 227 5.99 20.33 19.13
N ALA A 228 6.60 19.14 18.96
CA ALA A 228 6.45 18.31 17.79
C ALA A 228 5.63 17.04 18.04
N ILE A 229 5.05 16.84 19.21
CA ILE A 229 4.20 15.69 19.52
C ILE A 229 3.08 16.13 20.48
N HIS A 230 1.86 15.84 20.09
CA HIS A 230 0.65 16.20 20.82
C HIS A 230 -0.27 14.99 21.01
N VAL A 231 -1.06 15.01 22.08
CA VAL A 231 -2.12 14.02 22.28
C VAL A 231 -3.40 14.57 21.68
N VAL A 232 -3.80 14.00 20.53
CA VAL A 232 -5.00 14.38 19.80
C VAL A 232 -5.93 13.17 19.72
N ASP A 233 -7.20 13.35 20.00
CA ASP A 233 -8.20 12.26 19.98
C ASP A 233 -7.78 11.03 20.81
N GLY A 234 -7.21 11.20 21.97
CA GLY A 234 -6.81 10.09 22.86
C GLY A 234 -5.51 9.36 22.45
N VAL A 235 -4.80 9.79 21.40
CA VAL A 235 -3.57 9.16 20.94
C VAL A 235 -2.50 10.20 20.61
N ALA A 236 -1.23 9.88 20.89
CA ALA A 236 -0.13 10.75 20.53
C ALA A 236 0.06 10.82 19.00
N ARG A 237 0.28 12.03 18.48
CA ARG A 237 0.57 12.30 17.07
C ARG A 237 1.82 13.14 16.96
N VAL A 238 2.69 12.82 16.00
CA VAL A 238 3.94 13.53 15.75
C VAL A 238 3.76 14.48 14.57
N ASP A 239 4.14 15.73 14.79
CA ASP A 239 4.33 16.70 13.71
C ASP A 239 5.76 16.56 13.19
N TYR A 240 5.89 15.98 12.02
CA TYR A 240 7.20 15.67 11.43
C TYR A 240 7.94 16.90 10.89
N ASP A 241 7.26 18.00 10.66
CA ASP A 241 7.88 19.26 10.21
C ASP A 241 8.64 19.91 11.36
N LYS A 242 8.07 19.89 12.56
CA LYS A 242 8.71 20.39 13.78
C LYS A 242 9.70 19.40 14.41
N CYS A 243 9.52 18.10 14.16
CA CYS A 243 10.30 17.06 14.83
C CYS A 243 11.77 17.06 14.40
N LYS A 244 12.69 17.20 15.37
CA LYS A 244 14.14 17.14 15.15
C LYS A 244 14.75 15.75 15.35
N GLY A 245 13.94 14.72 15.67
CA GLY A 245 14.41 13.35 15.83
C GLY A 245 15.30 13.12 17.04
N CYS A 246 15.02 13.72 18.18
CA CYS A 246 15.81 13.56 19.39
C CYS A 246 15.51 12.29 20.20
N GLY A 247 14.39 11.59 19.93
CA GLY A 247 14.00 10.33 20.57
C GLY A 247 13.50 10.42 22.02
N MET A 248 13.46 11.60 22.63
CA MET A 248 13.06 11.75 24.04
C MET A 248 11.64 11.25 24.33
N CYS A 249 10.71 11.45 23.39
CA CYS A 249 9.33 10.97 23.48
C CYS A 249 9.25 9.43 23.53
N ALA A 250 10.12 8.73 22.81
CA ALA A 250 10.19 7.28 22.82
C ALA A 250 10.73 6.75 24.15
N GLN A 251 11.80 7.35 24.68
CA GLN A 251 12.40 6.95 25.97
C GLN A 251 11.46 7.17 27.16
N LYS A 252 10.64 8.23 27.11
CA LYS A 252 9.72 8.58 28.20
C LYS A 252 8.33 7.94 28.08
N CYS A 253 8.07 7.20 27.02
CA CYS A 253 6.79 6.54 26.85
C CYS A 253 6.65 5.31 27.76
N PRO A 254 5.73 5.31 28.76
CA PRO A 254 5.60 4.20 29.71
C PRO A 254 5.03 2.94 29.08
N LYS A 255 4.41 3.05 27.89
CA LYS A 255 3.83 1.93 27.14
C LYS A 255 4.73 1.48 25.98
N HIS A 256 5.88 2.11 25.76
CA HIS A 256 6.84 1.80 24.70
C HIS A 256 6.22 1.70 23.31
N ILE A 257 5.18 2.51 23.03
CA ILE A 257 4.47 2.53 21.75
C ILE A 257 5.06 3.49 20.73
N ILE A 258 6.05 4.28 21.11
CA ILE A 258 6.75 5.19 20.22
C ILE A 258 8.07 4.53 19.83
N LEU A 259 8.11 4.01 18.60
CA LEU A 259 9.35 3.45 18.06
C LEU A 259 10.28 4.58 17.62
N PHE A 260 11.53 4.45 17.99
CA PHE A 260 12.60 5.32 17.55
C PHE A 260 13.82 4.46 17.21
N PRO A 261 14.49 4.64 16.05
CA PRO A 261 15.66 3.86 15.70
C PRO A 261 16.87 4.33 16.53
N LEU A 262 16.93 3.88 17.78
CA LEU A 262 18.11 3.97 18.61
C LEU A 262 18.99 2.75 18.33
N LYS A 263 20.31 2.91 18.37
CA LYS A 263 21.27 1.79 18.24
C LYS A 263 21.07 0.72 19.31
N ASP A 264 20.47 1.11 20.46
CA ASP A 264 20.19 0.28 21.63
C ASP A 264 18.68 0.21 21.90
N ASP A 265 17.85 0.00 20.90
CA ASP A 265 16.41 -0.21 21.09
C ASP A 265 16.20 -1.50 21.88
N PRO A 266 15.68 -1.46 23.11
CA PRO A 266 15.43 -2.67 23.90
C PRO A 266 14.35 -3.58 23.29
N ASN A 267 13.67 -3.13 22.23
CA ASN A 267 12.68 -3.91 21.49
C ASN A 267 12.82 -3.67 19.97
N PRO A 268 13.96 -4.11 19.37
CA PRO A 268 14.14 -3.97 17.95
C PRO A 268 12.98 -4.65 17.22
N PRO A 269 12.50 -4.11 16.06
CA PRO A 269 11.47 -4.78 15.28
C PRO A 269 11.99 -6.18 14.93
N LYS A 270 11.27 -7.21 15.40
CA LYS A 270 11.61 -8.60 15.05
C LYS A 270 11.70 -8.72 13.53
N PRO A 271 12.72 -9.41 13.00
CA PRO A 271 12.85 -9.59 11.56
C PRO A 271 11.54 -10.17 11.01
N VAL A 272 11.05 -9.58 9.91
CA VAL A 272 9.83 -10.05 9.25
C VAL A 272 10.11 -11.44 8.70
N VAL A 273 9.69 -12.46 9.42
CA VAL A 273 9.75 -13.85 8.93
C VAL A 273 8.72 -13.94 7.80
N LYS A 274 9.17 -14.26 6.60
CA LYS A 274 8.30 -14.55 5.46
C LYS A 274 7.29 -15.63 5.90
N PRO A 275 5.98 -15.41 5.85
CA PRO A 275 5.05 -16.52 6.07
C PRO A 275 5.34 -17.58 5.00
N ALA A 276 5.45 -18.84 5.44
CA ALA A 276 5.48 -19.95 4.51
C ALA A 276 4.30 -19.80 3.55
N ALA A 277 4.56 -19.95 2.25
CA ALA A 277 3.49 -19.92 1.25
C ALA A 277 2.37 -20.85 1.71
N PRO A 278 1.08 -20.43 1.63
CA PRO A 278 -0.01 -21.32 2.00
C PRO A 278 0.14 -22.60 1.18
N ALA A 279 0.21 -23.74 1.88
CA ALA A 279 0.24 -25.05 1.26
C ALA A 279 -0.93 -25.09 0.26
N ALA A 280 -0.63 -25.41 -1.00
CA ALA A 280 -1.64 -25.56 -2.03
C ALA A 280 -2.73 -26.47 -1.51
N ALA A 281 -3.97 -25.99 -1.55
CA ALA A 281 -5.13 -26.81 -1.18
C ALA A 281 -5.09 -28.09 -2.03
N PRO A 282 -5.32 -29.27 -1.44
CA PRO A 282 -5.33 -30.51 -2.20
C PRO A 282 -6.40 -30.41 -3.28
N ALA A 283 -5.99 -30.66 -4.53
CA ALA A 283 -6.88 -30.68 -5.67
C ALA A 283 -8.05 -31.64 -5.37
N ALA A 284 -9.27 -31.12 -5.47
CA ALA A 284 -10.48 -31.91 -5.37
C ALA A 284 -10.42 -33.04 -6.42
N LYS A 285 -10.53 -34.29 -5.96
CA LYS A 285 -10.66 -35.45 -6.84
C LYS A 285 -11.94 -35.27 -7.66
N PRO A 286 -11.93 -35.58 -8.98
CA PRO A 286 -13.16 -35.57 -9.76
C PRO A 286 -14.10 -36.67 -9.22
N GLU A 287 -15.31 -36.27 -8.85
CA GLU A 287 -16.38 -37.22 -8.51
C GLU A 287 -16.70 -38.06 -9.74
N ALA A 288 -16.65 -39.38 -9.54
CA ALA A 288 -17.03 -40.38 -10.53
C ALA A 288 -18.52 -40.23 -10.85
N LYS A 289 -18.85 -40.10 -12.14
CA LYS A 289 -20.22 -40.17 -12.67
C LYS A 289 -20.85 -41.49 -12.23
N ALA A 290 -21.96 -41.39 -11.49
CA ALA A 290 -22.84 -42.54 -11.24
C ALA A 290 -23.55 -42.93 -12.56
N GLU A 291 -23.30 -44.16 -13.04
CA GLU A 291 -24.00 -44.76 -14.16
C GLU A 291 -25.47 -45.04 -13.74
N ALA A 292 -26.37 -44.50 -14.55
CA ALA A 292 -27.82 -44.82 -14.44
C ALA A 292 -28.09 -46.25 -14.90
N LYS A 293 -28.65 -47.03 -14.00
CA LYS A 293 -29.16 -48.37 -14.27
C LYS A 293 -30.50 -48.28 -15.04
N PRO A 294 -30.73 -49.04 -16.10
CA PRO A 294 -32.03 -49.02 -16.80
C PRO A 294 -33.10 -49.79 -16.00
N GLU A 295 -34.24 -49.14 -15.82
CA GLU A 295 -35.45 -49.80 -15.31
C GLU A 295 -36.01 -50.73 -16.36
N THR A 296 -36.08 -52.03 -16.02
CA THR A 296 -36.84 -53.02 -16.76
C THR A 296 -38.32 -52.91 -16.38
N LYS A 297 -39.19 -52.65 -17.37
CA LYS A 297 -40.63 -52.87 -17.29
C LYS A 297 -40.91 -54.37 -17.24
N ALA A 298 -41.75 -54.78 -16.29
CA ALA A 298 -42.56 -56.01 -16.36
C ALA A 298 -43.97 -55.66 -15.84
N GLU A 299 -44.93 -55.95 -16.75
CA GLU A 299 -46.33 -56.32 -16.62
C GLU A 299 -47.15 -55.80 -15.43
#